data_90515622fed00286af1d374da80d684d
#
_entry.id   90515622fed00286af1d374da80d684d
#
_cell.length_a   1.000
_cell.length_b   1.000
_cell.length_c   1.000
_cell.angle_alpha   90.00
_cell.angle_beta   90.00
_cell.angle_gamma   90.00
#
_symmetry.space_group_name_H-M   'P 1'
#
loop_
_entity.id
_entity.type
_entity.pdbx_description
1 polymer ?
#
loop_
_entity_poly.entity_id
_entity_poly.type
_entity_poly.pdbx_seq_one_letter_code
_entity_poly.pdbx_strand_id
1 'polypeptide(L)'
;MIDASTLQRLGLRAGEPVRFRKGDVGRWFAGKMSGVSVDGSITIFDANGAARSLRAERVEVRRPGGRGRLTWQTVSDVAITWEQLQLW
;
A
#
# COMPACT_ATOMS: atom_id res chain seq x y z
N MET A 1 4.31 13.59 5.25
CA MET A 1 3.71 12.64 4.29
C MET A 1 4.43 12.76 2.96
N ILE A 2 4.63 11.65 2.30
CA ILE A 2 5.29 11.59 0.99
C ILE A 2 4.27 11.92 -0.10
N ASP A 3 4.67 12.69 -1.11
CA ASP A 3 3.77 13.13 -2.16
C ASP A 3 3.45 12.00 -3.17
N ALA A 4 2.52 12.29 -4.09
CA ALA A 4 2.07 11.30 -5.07
C ALA A 4 3.18 10.85 -6.02
N SER A 5 4.12 11.74 -6.34
CA SER A 5 5.25 11.41 -7.19
C SER A 5 6.14 10.35 -6.53
N THR A 6 6.39 10.48 -5.25
CA THR A 6 7.17 9.48 -4.50
C THR A 6 6.41 8.16 -4.41
N LEU A 7 5.10 8.20 -4.20
CA LEU A 7 4.27 6.99 -4.24
C LEU A 7 4.46 6.23 -5.55
N GLN A 8 4.40 6.94 -6.69
CA GLN A 8 4.56 6.32 -7.99
C GLN A 8 5.93 5.65 -8.15
N ARG A 9 6.96 6.29 -7.63
CA ARG A 9 8.32 5.72 -7.68
C ARG A 9 8.42 4.44 -6.85
N LEU A 10 7.60 4.31 -5.81
CA LEU A 10 7.52 3.08 -5.01
C LEU A 10 6.64 2.01 -5.65
N GLY A 11 6.01 2.31 -6.78
CA GLY A 11 5.11 1.37 -7.45
C GLY A 11 3.68 1.42 -6.93
N LEU A 12 3.33 2.50 -6.23
CA LEU A 12 2.00 2.69 -5.65
C LEU A 12 1.32 3.90 -6.29
N ARG A 13 0.00 3.97 -6.19
CA ARG A 13 -0.76 5.10 -6.74
C ARG A 13 -1.74 5.62 -5.71
N ALA A 14 -1.81 6.95 -5.57
CA ALA A 14 -2.82 7.58 -4.73
C ALA A 14 -4.21 7.25 -5.28
N GLY A 15 -5.11 6.89 -4.38
CA GLY A 15 -6.48 6.55 -4.74
C GLY A 15 -6.69 5.13 -5.22
N GLU A 16 -5.64 4.32 -5.40
CA GLU A 16 -5.84 2.95 -5.87
C GLU A 16 -6.56 2.12 -4.81
N PRO A 17 -7.38 1.15 -5.24
CA PRO A 17 -8.08 0.28 -4.30
C PRO A 17 -7.08 -0.58 -3.51
N VAL A 18 -7.30 -0.68 -2.20
CA VAL A 18 -6.52 -1.54 -1.33
C VAL A 18 -7.46 -2.36 -0.47
N ARG A 19 -6.91 -3.40 0.14
CA ARG A 19 -7.57 -4.05 1.27
C ARG A 19 -6.59 -4.06 2.44
N PHE A 20 -7.12 -4.01 3.63
CA PHE A 20 -6.28 -3.96 4.82
C PHE A 20 -6.94 -4.73 5.95
N ARG A 21 -6.14 -5.10 6.94
CA ARG A 21 -6.66 -5.67 8.19
C ARG A 21 -5.98 -4.99 9.37
N LYS A 22 -6.67 -4.99 10.50
CA LYS A 22 -6.24 -4.22 11.66
C LYS A 22 -5.17 -4.93 12.47
N GLY A 23 -4.96 -6.20 12.22
CA GLY A 23 -3.95 -7.01 12.91
C GLY A 23 -3.37 -8.05 11.97
N ASP A 24 -2.70 -9.04 12.54
CA ASP A 24 -2.07 -10.09 11.76
C ASP A 24 -3.08 -11.13 11.27
N VAL A 25 -4.24 -11.17 11.89
CA VAL A 25 -5.34 -12.07 11.53
C VAL A 25 -6.64 -11.29 11.53
N GLY A 26 -7.67 -11.87 10.97
CA GLY A 26 -8.97 -11.25 10.91
C GLY A 26 -9.37 -10.95 9.48
N ARG A 27 -10.54 -10.36 9.32
CA ARG A 27 -11.07 -10.10 7.98
C ARG A 27 -10.41 -8.88 7.35
N TRP A 28 -10.46 -8.86 6.03
CA TRP A 28 -9.97 -7.73 5.23
C TRP A 28 -11.07 -6.68 5.06
N PHE A 29 -10.66 -5.43 5.03
CA PHE A 29 -11.53 -4.28 4.80
C PHE A 29 -11.10 -3.57 3.53
N ALA A 30 -12.03 -3.00 2.81
CA ALA A 30 -11.75 -2.22 1.61
C ALA A 30 -11.31 -0.80 1.98
N GLY A 31 -10.40 -0.25 1.19
CA GLY A 31 -9.94 1.13 1.36
C GLY A 31 -9.30 1.65 0.10
N LYS A 32 -8.71 2.84 0.20
CA LYS A 32 -7.98 3.46 -0.90
C LYS A 32 -6.63 3.97 -0.40
N MET A 33 -5.62 3.84 -1.25
CA MET A 33 -4.28 4.32 -0.94
C MET A 33 -4.29 5.85 -0.83
N SER A 34 -3.67 6.37 0.22
CA SER A 34 -3.51 7.82 0.39
C SER A 34 -2.04 8.22 0.28
N GLY A 35 -1.16 7.59 1.01
CA GLY A 35 0.24 7.97 0.97
C GLY A 35 1.10 7.02 1.78
N VAL A 36 2.37 7.37 1.86
CA VAL A 36 3.33 6.63 2.67
C VAL A 36 4.13 7.64 3.49
N SER A 37 4.39 7.30 4.73
CA SER A 37 5.17 8.15 5.64
C SER A 37 6.65 7.81 5.52
N VAL A 38 7.50 8.70 5.99
CA VAL A 38 8.96 8.51 5.93
C VAL A 38 9.42 7.28 6.70
N ASP A 39 8.65 6.82 7.69
CA ASP A 39 8.96 5.62 8.45
C ASP A 39 8.46 4.33 7.76
N GLY A 40 7.86 4.45 6.58
CA GLY A 40 7.34 3.31 5.84
C GLY A 40 5.90 2.94 6.15
N SER A 41 5.23 3.64 7.07
CA SER A 41 3.82 3.41 7.35
C SER A 41 2.98 3.81 6.15
N ILE A 42 1.93 3.02 5.88
CA ILE A 42 1.02 3.28 4.77
C ILE A 42 -0.22 3.99 5.30
N THR A 43 -0.58 5.11 4.68
CA THR A 43 -1.81 5.81 5.00
C THR A 43 -2.85 5.44 3.95
N ILE A 44 -4.02 5.04 4.44
CA ILE A 44 -5.16 4.69 3.58
C ILE A 44 -6.40 5.41 4.09
N PHE A 45 -7.41 5.51 3.22
CA PHE A 45 -8.76 5.92 3.64
C PHE A 45 -9.64 4.66 3.66
N ASP A 46 -10.37 4.47 4.75
CA ASP A 46 -11.30 3.34 4.85
C ASP A 46 -12.64 3.69 4.16
N ALA A 47 -13.58 2.76 4.19
CA ALA A 47 -14.87 2.93 3.53
C ALA A 47 -15.67 4.12 4.05
N ASN A 48 -15.40 4.56 5.26
CA ASN A 48 -16.05 5.72 5.88
C ASN A 48 -15.31 7.03 5.61
N GLY A 49 -14.20 6.97 4.88
CA GLY A 49 -13.39 8.15 4.59
C GLY A 49 -12.40 8.52 5.69
N ALA A 50 -12.26 7.69 6.70
CA ALA A 50 -11.32 7.95 7.79
C ALA A 50 -9.90 7.54 7.38
N ALA A 51 -8.93 8.40 7.69
CA ALA A 51 -7.53 8.09 7.42
C ALA A 51 -7.01 7.10 8.47
N ARG A 52 -6.27 6.11 8.02
CA ARG A 52 -5.63 5.12 8.89
C ARG A 52 -4.18 4.94 8.48
N SER A 53 -3.30 4.80 9.48
CA SER A 53 -1.88 4.53 9.27
C SER A 53 -1.63 3.08 9.67
N LEU A 54 -1.06 2.31 8.76
CA LEU A 54 -0.90 0.87 8.94
C LEU A 54 0.49 0.45 8.47
N ARG A 55 0.96 -0.68 8.97
CA ARG A 55 2.19 -1.29 8.48
C ARG A 55 1.98 -1.82 7.07
N ALA A 56 3.04 -1.79 6.26
CA ALA A 56 2.97 -2.24 4.87
C ALA A 56 2.52 -3.70 4.74
N GLU A 57 2.82 -4.55 5.72
CA GLU A 57 2.40 -5.97 5.70
C GLU A 57 0.90 -6.15 5.92
N ARG A 58 0.21 -5.12 6.39
CA ARG A 58 -1.23 -5.19 6.68
C ARG A 58 -2.09 -4.55 5.61
N VAL A 59 -1.46 -4.09 4.52
CA VAL A 59 -2.16 -3.47 3.39
C VAL A 59 -1.79 -4.26 2.13
N GLU A 60 -2.81 -4.60 1.35
CA GLU A 60 -2.60 -5.28 0.07
C GLU A 60 -3.15 -4.47 -1.08
N VAL A 61 -2.47 -4.53 -2.20
CA VAL A 61 -2.85 -3.90 -3.45
C VAL A 61 -3.00 -4.97 -4.51
N ARG A 62 -3.76 -4.68 -5.57
CA ARG A 62 -3.92 -5.63 -6.68
C ARG A 62 -2.81 -5.43 -7.69
N ARG A 63 -2.12 -6.52 -8.00
CA ARG A 63 -1.02 -6.51 -8.98
C ARG A 63 -1.08 -7.77 -9.81
N PRO A 64 -0.56 -7.74 -11.05
CA PRO A 64 -0.47 -8.95 -11.86
C PRO A 64 0.36 -10.00 -11.14
N GLY A 65 -0.21 -11.16 -10.97
CA GLY A 65 0.49 -12.33 -10.46
C GLY A 65 0.91 -13.25 -11.58
N GLY A 66 1.16 -14.51 -11.25
CA GLY A 66 1.46 -15.52 -12.25
C GLY A 66 0.35 -15.60 -13.30
N ARG A 67 0.70 -15.77 -14.57
CA ARG A 67 -0.24 -15.88 -15.69
C ARG A 67 -1.06 -14.62 -15.94
N GLY A 68 -0.60 -13.45 -15.45
CA GLY A 68 -1.25 -12.18 -15.71
C GLY A 68 -2.54 -11.91 -14.94
N ARG A 69 -2.94 -12.80 -14.03
CA ARG A 69 -4.13 -12.58 -13.20
C ARG A 69 -3.83 -11.55 -12.12
N LEU A 70 -4.81 -10.68 -11.85
CA LEU A 70 -4.69 -9.74 -10.73
C LEU A 70 -4.85 -10.50 -9.41
N THR A 71 -3.89 -10.31 -8.53
CA THR A 71 -3.91 -10.91 -7.19
C THR A 71 -3.67 -9.83 -6.15
N TRP A 72 -4.12 -10.08 -4.93
CA TRP A 72 -3.80 -9.23 -3.80
C TRP A 72 -2.39 -9.55 -3.32
N GLN A 73 -1.55 -8.53 -3.21
CA GLN A 73 -0.16 -8.67 -2.74
C GLN A 73 0.11 -7.61 -1.70
N THR A 74 0.86 -7.95 -0.67
CA THR A 74 1.17 -6.99 0.39
C THR A 74 2.00 -5.84 -0.16
N VAL A 75 1.77 -4.65 0.36
CA VAL A 75 2.55 -3.48 -0.03
C VAL A 75 4.03 -3.70 0.24
N SER A 76 4.37 -4.42 1.33
CA SER A 76 5.78 -4.73 1.62
C SER A 76 6.44 -5.57 0.55
N ASP A 77 5.67 -6.37 -0.19
CA ASP A 77 6.22 -7.21 -1.27
C ASP A 77 6.34 -6.46 -2.60
N VAL A 78 5.46 -5.49 -2.87
CA VAL A 78 5.44 -4.83 -4.18
C VAL A 78 6.12 -3.48 -4.20
N ALA A 79 6.24 -2.82 -3.05
CA ALA A 79 6.84 -1.49 -2.98
C ALA A 79 8.36 -1.58 -3.02
N ILE A 80 8.96 -0.64 -3.75
CA ILE A 80 10.41 -0.48 -3.73
C ILE A 80 10.80 0.14 -2.39
N THR A 81 11.80 -0.41 -1.71
CA THR A 81 12.24 0.11 -0.42
C THR A 81 12.98 1.44 -0.59
N TRP A 82 13.08 2.21 0.50
CA TRP A 82 13.82 3.46 0.49
C TRP A 82 15.28 3.26 0.10
N GLU A 83 15.91 2.17 0.57
CA GLU A 83 17.28 1.85 0.19
C GLU A 83 17.40 1.61 -1.31
N GLN A 84 16.45 0.90 -1.90
CA GLN A 84 16.44 0.65 -3.34
C GLN A 84 16.25 1.95 -4.12
N LEU A 85 15.41 2.87 -3.63
CA LEU A 85 15.24 4.17 -4.25
C LEU A 85 16.54 4.96 -4.28
N GLN A 86 17.34 4.89 -3.24
CA GLN A 86 18.59 5.63 -3.13
C GLN A 86 19.67 5.10 -4.07
N LEU A 87 19.53 3.88 -4.56
CA LEU A 87 20.47 3.28 -5.50
C LEU A 87 20.23 3.71 -6.93
N TRP A 88 19.13 4.33 -7.20
CA TRP A 88 18.74 4.79 -8.54
C TRP A 88 19.01 6.27 -8.70
#